data_4a0b3fffee6ccf0e315f301fb2b47493
#
_entry.id   4a0b3fffee6ccf0e315f301fb2b47493
#
_cell.length_a   1.000
_cell.length_b   1.000
_cell.length_c   1.000
_cell.angle_alpha   90.00
_cell.angle_beta   90.00
_cell.angle_gamma   90.00
#
_symmetry.space_group_name_H-M   'P 1'
#
loop_
_entity.id
_entity.type
_entity.pdbx_description
1 polymer ?
#
loop_
_entity_poly.entity_id
_entity_poly.type
_entity_poly.pdbx_seq_one_letter_code
_entity_poly.pdbx_strand_id
1 'polypeptide(L)'
;HLAAESHVDQSIKNPLNFAQTNVMGTLTLLETARRAWEGSFEGKRFYHVSTDEVYGSLGTTGKFTETTAYDPRSPYSASKAASDHFVRAYFHTYNLPVVLSNCSNNYGPDQYPEKLIPLFIQNIVQEKALPVYGDGQNVRDWLYVEDHVEAIDLIFQKGNLGETYNIGGN
;
A
#
# COMPACT_ATOMS: atom_id res chain seq x y z
N HIS A 1 2.00 9.68 -3.44
CA HIS A 1 0.88 9.02 -4.12
C HIS A 1 0.25 7.99 -3.19
N LEU A 2 -0.92 8.35 -2.66
CA LEU A 2 -1.71 7.55 -1.71
C LEU A 2 -3.04 7.05 -2.33
N ALA A 3 -3.44 7.64 -3.48
CA ALA A 3 -4.72 7.32 -4.09
C ALA A 3 -4.74 5.89 -4.64
N ALA A 4 -5.69 5.07 -4.18
CA ALA A 4 -5.87 3.70 -4.63
C ALA A 4 -7.28 3.19 -4.28
N GLU A 5 -7.76 2.21 -5.03
CA GLU A 5 -8.79 1.30 -4.56
C GLU A 5 -8.15 0.32 -3.57
N SER A 6 -8.77 0.09 -2.41
CA SER A 6 -8.12 -0.63 -1.30
C SER A 6 -8.98 -1.69 -0.60
N HIS A 7 -10.16 -2.00 -1.12
CA HIS A 7 -11.07 -2.99 -0.52
C HIS A 7 -10.91 -4.36 -1.18
N VAL A 8 -10.33 -5.34 -0.48
CA VAL A 8 -10.03 -6.67 -1.02
C VAL A 8 -11.28 -7.35 -1.61
N ASP A 9 -12.42 -7.40 -0.88
CA ASP A 9 -13.63 -8.06 -1.39
C ASP A 9 -14.21 -7.38 -2.63
N GLN A 10 -14.08 -6.06 -2.75
CA GLN A 10 -14.46 -5.35 -3.97
C GLN A 10 -13.53 -5.69 -5.12
N SER A 11 -12.24 -5.91 -4.85
CA SER A 11 -11.29 -6.33 -5.87
C SER A 11 -11.62 -7.71 -6.47
N ILE A 12 -12.18 -8.62 -5.65
CA ILE A 12 -12.63 -9.94 -6.12
C ILE A 12 -13.85 -9.79 -7.03
N LYS A 13 -14.77 -8.88 -6.68
CA LYS A 13 -16.01 -8.64 -7.46
C LYS A 13 -15.75 -7.88 -8.75
N ASN A 14 -14.84 -6.91 -8.72
CA ASN A 14 -14.55 -6.02 -9.86
C ASN A 14 -13.04 -5.76 -10.01
N PRO A 15 -12.24 -6.76 -10.42
CA PRO A 15 -10.79 -6.63 -10.51
C PRO A 15 -10.33 -5.59 -11.54
N LEU A 16 -11.08 -5.36 -12.59
CA LEU A 16 -10.73 -4.38 -13.63
C LEU A 16 -10.68 -2.95 -13.11
N ASN A 17 -11.57 -2.58 -12.17
CA ASN A 17 -11.55 -1.27 -11.54
C ASN A 17 -10.25 -1.06 -10.75
N PHE A 18 -9.77 -2.09 -10.05
CA PHE A 18 -8.50 -2.05 -9.33
C PHE A 18 -7.30 -1.93 -10.26
N ALA A 19 -7.30 -2.65 -11.37
CA ALA A 19 -6.26 -2.50 -12.39
C ALA A 19 -6.27 -1.08 -12.99
N GLN A 20 -7.44 -0.56 -13.33
CA GLN A 20 -7.57 0.79 -13.89
C GLN A 20 -7.11 1.87 -12.90
N THR A 21 -7.56 1.81 -11.65
CA THR A 21 -7.23 2.84 -10.64
C THR A 21 -5.80 2.69 -10.15
N ASN A 22 -5.41 1.50 -9.70
CA ASN A 22 -4.13 1.32 -9.04
C ASN A 22 -2.97 1.25 -10.03
N VAL A 23 -3.11 0.48 -11.12
CA VAL A 23 -2.02 0.30 -12.08
C VAL A 23 -1.95 1.46 -13.06
N MET A 24 -3.05 1.67 -13.81
CA MET A 24 -3.08 2.73 -14.82
C MET A 24 -3.00 4.13 -14.20
N GLY A 25 -3.64 4.34 -13.04
CA GLY A 25 -3.55 5.60 -12.29
C GLY A 25 -2.10 5.89 -11.86
N THR A 26 -1.40 4.91 -11.28
CA THR A 26 0.02 5.05 -10.90
C THR A 26 0.88 5.34 -12.14
N LEU A 27 0.71 4.57 -13.21
CA LEU A 27 1.46 4.77 -14.45
C LEU A 27 1.23 6.17 -15.04
N THR A 28 -0.02 6.65 -15.02
CA THR A 28 -0.36 8.00 -15.49
C THR A 28 0.37 9.08 -14.68
N LEU A 29 0.42 8.94 -13.35
CA LEU A 29 1.12 9.90 -12.48
C LEU A 29 2.63 9.85 -12.68
N LEU A 30 3.22 8.65 -12.82
CA LEU A 30 4.64 8.48 -13.10
C LEU A 30 5.02 9.14 -14.43
N GLU A 31 4.25 8.91 -15.48
CA GLU A 31 4.51 9.50 -16.79
C GLU A 31 4.30 11.02 -16.79
N THR A 32 3.32 11.51 -16.06
CA THR A 32 3.10 12.95 -15.87
C THR A 32 4.26 13.59 -15.13
N ALA A 33 4.72 12.97 -14.03
CA ALA A 33 5.88 13.45 -13.27
C ALA A 33 7.15 13.45 -14.14
N ARG A 34 7.39 12.36 -14.87
CA ARG A 34 8.53 12.25 -15.78
C ARG A 34 8.57 13.38 -16.80
N ARG A 35 7.45 13.67 -17.47
CA ARG A 35 7.34 14.74 -18.46
C ARG A 35 7.43 16.12 -17.83
N ALA A 36 6.75 16.35 -16.72
CA ALA A 36 6.73 17.64 -16.03
C ALA A 36 8.11 18.00 -15.43
N TRP A 37 8.92 17.00 -15.13
CA TRP A 37 10.26 17.18 -14.54
C TRP A 37 11.39 16.99 -15.55
N GLU A 38 11.06 16.89 -16.83
CA GLU A 38 12.05 16.77 -17.89
C GLU A 38 13.07 17.91 -17.82
N GLY A 39 14.36 17.56 -17.90
CA GLY A 39 15.48 18.49 -17.80
C GLY A 39 16.06 18.68 -16.40
N SER A 40 15.34 18.45 -15.31
CA SER A 40 15.91 18.41 -13.94
C SER A 40 15.03 17.68 -12.96
N PHE A 41 15.64 16.73 -12.23
CA PHE A 41 15.04 16.04 -11.10
C PHE A 41 15.47 16.61 -9.73
N GLU A 42 16.29 17.66 -9.73
CA GLU A 42 16.79 18.25 -8.48
C GLU A 42 15.65 18.73 -7.57
N GLY A 43 15.72 18.36 -6.29
CA GLY A 43 14.71 18.71 -5.28
C GLY A 43 13.34 18.03 -5.47
N LYS A 44 13.20 17.08 -6.39
CA LYS A 44 11.94 16.39 -6.68
C LYS A 44 11.96 14.97 -6.16
N ARG A 45 10.77 14.46 -5.80
CA ARG A 45 10.61 13.09 -5.32
C ARG A 45 9.19 12.59 -5.60
N PHE A 46 9.07 11.41 -6.16
CA PHE A 46 7.82 10.68 -6.30
C PHE A 46 7.77 9.59 -5.23
N TYR A 47 6.93 9.77 -4.23
CA TYR A 47 6.76 8.79 -3.16
C TYR A 47 5.48 7.98 -3.38
N HIS A 48 5.63 6.67 -3.51
CA HIS A 48 4.53 5.72 -3.69
C HIS A 48 4.28 4.93 -2.42
N VAL A 49 3.05 5.00 -1.89
CA VAL A 49 2.63 4.22 -0.73
C VAL A 49 1.92 2.95 -1.20
N SER A 50 2.47 1.80 -0.82
CA SER A 50 1.95 0.47 -1.13
C SER A 50 1.53 -0.27 0.14
N THR A 51 1.51 -1.59 0.12
CA THR A 51 1.00 -2.45 1.19
C THR A 51 1.88 -3.68 1.37
N ASP A 52 1.96 -4.22 2.57
CA ASP A 52 2.60 -5.49 2.89
C ASP A 52 1.90 -6.70 2.22
N GLU A 53 0.64 -6.55 1.81
CA GLU A 53 -0.11 -7.60 1.10
C GLU A 53 0.54 -8.01 -0.24
N VAL A 54 1.46 -7.21 -0.77
CA VAL A 54 2.24 -7.57 -1.97
C VAL A 54 3.17 -8.77 -1.73
N TYR A 55 3.57 -9.01 -0.49
CA TYR A 55 4.43 -10.13 -0.10
C TYR A 55 3.67 -11.46 0.04
N GLY A 56 2.35 -11.42 0.13
CA GLY A 56 1.51 -12.62 0.28
C GLY A 56 1.27 -13.00 1.73
N SER A 57 1.54 -14.26 2.08
CA SER A 57 1.29 -14.79 3.42
C SER A 57 2.57 -15.29 4.08
N LEU A 58 2.78 -14.87 5.33
CA LEU A 58 3.76 -15.50 6.19
C LEU A 58 3.24 -16.87 6.67
N GLY A 59 4.17 -17.79 6.95
CA GLY A 59 3.84 -18.99 7.72
C GLY A 59 3.57 -18.65 9.19
N THR A 60 3.84 -19.59 10.09
CA THR A 60 3.62 -19.42 11.54
C THR A 60 4.65 -18.52 12.22
N THR A 61 5.74 -18.20 11.54
CA THR A 61 6.87 -17.43 12.06
C THR A 61 7.51 -16.59 10.97
N GLY A 62 8.26 -15.57 11.38
CA GLY A 62 9.03 -14.71 10.48
C GLY A 62 8.41 -13.33 10.30
N LYS A 63 9.11 -12.53 9.51
CA LYS A 63 8.70 -11.17 9.12
C LYS A 63 8.98 -10.96 7.64
N PHE A 64 8.19 -10.13 6.98
CA PHE A 64 8.54 -9.62 5.66
C PHE A 64 9.70 -8.63 5.77
N THR A 65 10.59 -8.69 4.81
CA THR A 65 11.68 -7.72 4.62
C THR A 65 11.54 -7.09 3.23
N GLU A 66 12.23 -6.01 2.98
CA GLU A 66 12.22 -5.31 1.69
C GLU A 66 12.76 -6.17 0.55
N THR A 67 13.50 -7.24 0.88
CA THR A 67 14.02 -8.24 -0.08
C THR A 67 13.12 -9.47 -0.25
N THR A 68 12.02 -9.54 0.49
CA THR A 68 11.04 -10.63 0.33
C THR A 68 10.41 -10.56 -1.06
N ALA A 69 10.36 -11.70 -1.75
CA ALA A 69 9.74 -11.79 -3.07
C ALA A 69 8.23 -11.50 -2.98
N TYR A 70 7.70 -10.77 -3.96
CA TYR A 70 6.27 -10.50 -4.06
C TYR A 70 5.51 -11.77 -4.45
N ASP A 71 4.43 -12.06 -3.72
CA ASP A 71 3.51 -13.18 -3.96
C ASP A 71 2.06 -12.78 -3.62
N PRO A 72 1.50 -11.76 -4.31
CA PRO A 72 0.19 -11.20 -4.00
C PRO A 72 -0.93 -12.26 -4.15
N ARG A 73 -1.88 -12.30 -3.20
CA ARG A 73 -2.92 -13.32 -3.12
C ARG A 73 -4.34 -12.80 -3.40
N SER A 74 -4.49 -11.54 -3.79
CA SER A 74 -5.78 -10.94 -4.18
C SER A 74 -5.63 -10.05 -5.40
N PRO A 75 -6.71 -9.73 -6.15
CA PRO A 75 -6.64 -8.74 -7.23
C PRO A 75 -6.18 -7.36 -6.75
N TYR A 76 -6.55 -6.96 -5.53
CA TYR A 76 -6.04 -5.75 -4.89
C TYR A 76 -4.53 -5.79 -4.74
N SER A 77 -4.00 -6.79 -4.01
CA SER A 77 -2.56 -6.89 -3.77
C SER A 77 -1.76 -7.08 -5.07
N ALA A 78 -2.32 -7.79 -6.06
CA ALA A 78 -1.72 -7.91 -7.40
C ALA A 78 -1.65 -6.57 -8.11
N SER A 79 -2.70 -5.73 -8.02
CA SER A 79 -2.70 -4.40 -8.61
C SER A 79 -1.67 -3.47 -7.95
N LYS A 80 -1.50 -3.57 -6.62
CA LYS A 80 -0.48 -2.82 -5.89
C LYS A 80 0.93 -3.29 -6.24
N ALA A 81 1.17 -4.61 -6.29
CA ALA A 81 2.45 -5.18 -6.73
C ALA A 81 2.83 -4.74 -8.15
N ALA A 82 1.87 -4.73 -9.08
CA ALA A 82 2.09 -4.22 -10.43
C ALA A 82 2.47 -2.73 -10.43
N SER A 83 1.80 -1.91 -9.62
CA SER A 83 2.13 -0.50 -9.44
C SER A 83 3.55 -0.30 -8.92
N ASP A 84 3.95 -1.07 -7.91
CA ASP A 84 5.30 -1.03 -7.32
C ASP A 84 6.38 -1.36 -8.36
N HIS A 85 6.11 -2.36 -9.21
CA HIS A 85 7.02 -2.71 -10.31
C HIS A 85 7.16 -1.57 -11.34
N PHE A 86 6.07 -0.86 -11.67
CA PHE A 86 6.16 0.32 -12.53
C PHE A 86 6.97 1.45 -11.87
N VAL A 87 6.77 1.71 -10.58
CA VAL A 87 7.56 2.72 -9.84
C VAL A 87 9.05 2.40 -9.92
N ARG A 88 9.44 1.15 -9.64
CA ARG A 88 10.85 0.70 -9.75
C ARG A 88 11.37 0.76 -11.19
N ALA A 89 10.55 0.38 -12.17
CA ALA A 89 10.94 0.45 -13.59
C ALA A 89 11.22 1.88 -14.03
N TYR A 90 10.43 2.86 -13.56
CA TYR A 90 10.68 4.27 -13.87
C TYR A 90 11.95 4.82 -13.24
N PHE A 91 12.33 4.35 -12.06
CA PHE A 91 13.63 4.65 -11.47
C PHE A 91 14.77 4.11 -12.34
N HIS A 92 14.74 2.82 -12.66
CA HIS A 92 15.82 2.17 -13.41
C HIS A 92 15.92 2.61 -14.87
N THR A 93 14.79 2.92 -15.50
CA THR A 93 14.75 3.27 -16.94
C THR A 93 14.97 4.76 -17.19
N TYR A 94 14.39 5.61 -16.35
CA TYR A 94 14.34 7.05 -16.57
C TYR A 94 15.07 7.86 -15.49
N ASN A 95 15.63 7.20 -14.48
CA ASN A 95 16.21 7.83 -13.28
C ASN A 95 15.20 8.74 -12.55
N LEU A 96 13.89 8.44 -12.65
CA LEU A 96 12.87 9.20 -11.94
C LEU A 96 13.13 9.07 -10.43
N PRO A 97 13.19 10.16 -9.65
CA PRO A 97 13.53 10.10 -8.23
C PRO A 97 12.35 9.55 -7.41
N VAL A 98 12.24 8.24 -7.33
CA VAL A 98 11.15 7.55 -6.63
C VAL A 98 11.59 7.04 -5.26
N VAL A 99 10.63 6.92 -4.35
CA VAL A 99 10.73 6.17 -3.08
C VAL A 99 9.43 5.39 -2.91
N LEU A 100 9.50 4.21 -2.32
CA LEU A 100 8.36 3.33 -2.13
C LEU A 100 8.29 2.86 -0.67
N SER A 101 7.08 2.74 -0.12
CA SER A 101 6.88 2.06 1.16
C SER A 101 5.75 1.04 1.09
N ASN A 102 5.92 -0.06 1.83
CA ASN A 102 4.90 -1.08 2.07
C ASN A 102 4.49 -0.99 3.55
N CYS A 103 3.25 -0.61 3.81
CA CYS A 103 2.75 -0.52 5.18
C CYS A 103 1.87 -1.71 5.56
N SER A 104 1.86 -2.05 6.84
CA SER A 104 0.90 -2.98 7.43
C SER A 104 -0.49 -2.36 7.58
N ASN A 105 -1.43 -3.08 8.23
CA ASN A 105 -2.81 -2.64 8.36
C ASN A 105 -2.92 -1.38 9.23
N ASN A 106 -3.33 -0.29 8.64
CA ASN A 106 -3.54 0.97 9.36
C ASN A 106 -4.82 0.95 10.18
N TYR A 107 -4.81 1.65 11.32
CA TYR A 107 -6.00 1.96 12.10
C TYR A 107 -5.87 3.36 12.72
N GLY A 108 -7.02 3.96 13.08
CA GLY A 108 -7.04 5.26 13.74
C GLY A 108 -8.34 6.03 13.50
N PRO A 109 -8.40 7.29 14.00
CA PRO A 109 -9.52 8.19 13.77
C PRO A 109 -9.80 8.34 12.26
N ASP A 110 -11.07 8.57 11.92
CA ASP A 110 -11.56 8.81 10.57
C ASP A 110 -11.30 7.68 9.55
N GLN A 111 -10.92 6.48 10.03
CA GLN A 111 -10.80 5.32 9.15
C GLN A 111 -12.13 5.00 8.48
N TYR A 112 -12.09 4.69 7.17
CA TYR A 112 -13.29 4.45 6.38
C TYR A 112 -14.16 3.31 6.98
N PRO A 113 -15.48 3.50 7.09
CA PRO A 113 -16.37 2.62 7.87
C PRO A 113 -16.43 1.15 7.42
N GLU A 114 -16.04 0.84 6.19
CA GLU A 114 -16.00 -0.54 5.68
C GLU A 114 -14.82 -1.36 6.22
N LYS A 115 -13.80 -0.70 6.79
CA LYS A 115 -12.61 -1.36 7.32
C LYS A 115 -12.94 -2.06 8.64
N LEU A 116 -12.16 -3.09 8.98
CA LEU A 116 -12.46 -4.04 10.05
C LEU A 116 -12.76 -3.36 11.40
N ILE A 117 -11.90 -2.48 11.87
CA ILE A 117 -12.05 -1.86 13.20
C ILE A 117 -13.30 -0.98 13.28
N PRO A 118 -13.49 0.03 12.39
CA PRO A 118 -14.71 0.86 12.46
C PRO A 118 -15.98 0.07 12.17
N LEU A 119 -15.95 -0.91 11.27
CA LEU A 119 -17.08 -1.79 10.99
C LEU A 119 -17.50 -2.60 12.23
N PHE A 120 -16.53 -3.16 12.96
CA PHE A 120 -16.79 -3.91 14.17
C PHE A 120 -17.36 -3.02 15.27
N ILE A 121 -16.79 -1.83 15.50
CA ILE A 121 -17.30 -0.85 16.44
C ILE A 121 -18.76 -0.49 16.11
N GLN A 122 -19.03 -0.16 14.84
CA GLN A 122 -20.37 0.18 14.38
C GLN A 122 -21.38 -0.97 14.59
N ASN A 123 -20.99 -2.20 14.24
CA ASN A 123 -21.85 -3.36 14.41
C ASN A 123 -22.13 -3.67 15.90
N ILE A 124 -21.11 -3.56 16.75
CA ILE A 124 -21.29 -3.73 18.22
C ILE A 124 -22.28 -2.70 18.76
N VAL A 125 -22.12 -1.42 18.43
CA VAL A 125 -23.03 -0.35 18.87
C VAL A 125 -24.45 -0.55 18.36
N GLN A 126 -24.61 -1.16 17.17
CA GLN A 126 -25.92 -1.44 16.56
C GLN A 126 -26.45 -2.84 16.90
N GLU A 127 -25.82 -3.58 17.81
CA GLU A 127 -26.17 -4.97 18.17
C GLU A 127 -26.25 -5.91 16.95
N LYS A 128 -25.44 -5.67 15.93
CA LYS A 128 -25.35 -6.49 14.72
C LYS A 128 -24.27 -7.55 14.86
N ALA A 129 -24.42 -8.66 14.11
CA ALA A 129 -23.41 -9.70 14.03
C ALA A 129 -22.09 -9.17 13.45
N LEU A 130 -20.96 -9.62 14.01
CA LEU A 130 -19.62 -9.32 13.49
C LEU A 130 -19.29 -10.29 12.35
N PRO A 131 -18.89 -9.80 11.17
CA PRO A 131 -18.43 -10.67 10.10
C PRO A 131 -17.06 -11.27 10.44
N VAL A 132 -17.00 -12.60 10.56
CA VAL A 132 -15.75 -13.34 10.79
C VAL A 132 -15.39 -14.06 9.50
N TYR A 133 -14.17 -13.83 9.02
CA TYR A 133 -13.65 -14.50 7.82
C TYR A 133 -12.94 -15.81 8.20
N GLY A 134 -13.30 -16.89 7.51
CA GLY A 134 -12.74 -18.21 7.75
C GLY A 134 -13.03 -18.69 9.18
N ASP A 135 -12.01 -19.12 9.90
CA ASP A 135 -12.07 -19.58 11.31
C ASP A 135 -11.74 -18.46 12.32
N GLY A 136 -11.50 -17.25 11.86
CA GLY A 136 -11.17 -16.10 12.71
C GLY A 136 -9.73 -16.08 13.24
N GLN A 137 -8.87 -16.99 12.80
CA GLN A 137 -7.47 -17.10 13.27
C GLN A 137 -6.48 -16.22 12.48
N ASN A 138 -7.00 -15.29 11.68
CA ASN A 138 -6.15 -14.37 10.90
C ASN A 138 -5.36 -13.43 11.81
N VAL A 139 -4.05 -13.47 11.72
CA VAL A 139 -3.14 -12.54 12.41
C VAL A 139 -2.85 -11.37 11.49
N ARG A 140 -2.81 -10.16 12.05
CA ARG A 140 -2.47 -8.94 11.33
C ARG A 140 -1.54 -8.10 12.20
N ASP A 141 -0.60 -7.43 11.55
CA ASP A 141 0.16 -6.33 12.14
C ASP A 141 -0.65 -5.04 12.03
N TRP A 142 -0.79 -4.30 13.14
CA TRP A 142 -1.59 -3.09 13.21
C TRP A 142 -0.72 -1.87 13.43
N LEU A 143 -0.79 -0.92 12.51
CA LEU A 143 -0.03 0.30 12.51
C LEU A 143 -0.96 1.50 12.78
N TYR A 144 -0.67 2.26 13.85
CA TYR A 144 -1.44 3.47 14.13
C TYR A 144 -1.18 4.52 13.05
N VAL A 145 -2.23 5.21 12.61
CA VAL A 145 -2.16 6.08 11.43
C VAL A 145 -1.20 7.27 11.60
N GLU A 146 -1.07 7.82 12.81
CA GLU A 146 -0.13 8.92 13.07
C GLU A 146 1.32 8.44 12.97
N ASP A 147 1.64 7.26 13.53
CA ASP A 147 2.97 6.65 13.40
C ASP A 147 3.31 6.38 11.92
N HIS A 148 2.30 5.96 11.13
CA HIS A 148 2.48 5.80 9.69
C HIS A 148 2.78 7.12 8.99
N VAL A 149 2.07 8.20 9.34
CA VAL A 149 2.30 9.54 8.75
C VAL A 149 3.67 10.06 9.11
N GLU A 150 4.13 9.87 10.36
CA GLU A 150 5.49 10.24 10.78
C GLU A 150 6.56 9.46 10.00
N ALA A 151 6.35 8.15 9.80
CA ALA A 151 7.24 7.33 9.00
C ALA A 151 7.26 7.77 7.52
N ILE A 152 6.09 8.09 6.93
CA ILE A 152 6.00 8.65 5.57
C ILE A 152 6.80 9.95 5.47
N ASP A 153 6.64 10.89 6.41
CA ASP A 153 7.37 12.15 6.39
C ASP A 153 8.88 11.93 6.51
N LEU A 154 9.29 11.06 7.43
CA LEU A 154 10.71 10.72 7.60
C LEU A 154 11.32 10.12 6.32
N ILE A 155 10.62 9.17 5.69
CA ILE A 155 11.08 8.54 4.43
C ILE A 155 11.06 9.56 3.30
N PHE A 156 10.04 10.43 3.23
CA PHE A 156 9.98 11.48 2.22
C PHE A 156 11.17 12.43 2.31
N GLN A 157 11.59 12.79 3.52
CA GLN A 157 12.71 13.71 3.74
C GLN A 157 14.08 13.03 3.60
N LYS A 158 14.25 11.81 4.14
CA LYS A 158 15.55 11.17 4.34
C LYS A 158 15.74 9.86 3.58
N GLY A 159 14.69 9.28 3.03
CA GLY A 159 14.77 8.01 2.30
C GLY A 159 15.65 8.09 1.06
N ASN A 160 16.37 7.03 0.77
CA ASN A 160 17.20 6.92 -0.43
C ASN A 160 16.33 6.70 -1.66
N LEU A 161 16.68 7.34 -2.76
CA LEU A 161 15.98 7.18 -4.03
C LEU A 161 16.15 5.75 -4.57
N GLY A 162 15.06 5.20 -5.11
CA GLY A 162 15.00 3.85 -5.63
C GLY A 162 14.75 2.76 -4.59
N GLU A 163 14.81 3.10 -3.30
CA GLU A 163 14.64 2.13 -2.21
C GLU A 163 13.19 1.92 -1.82
N THR A 164 12.93 0.75 -1.22
CA THR A 164 11.67 0.37 -0.61
C THR A 164 11.84 0.31 0.90
N TYR A 165 10.83 0.71 1.65
CA TYR A 165 10.80 0.70 3.12
C TYR A 165 9.55 -0.01 3.61
N ASN A 166 9.71 -0.98 4.52
CA ASN A 166 8.58 -1.58 5.22
C ASN A 166 8.24 -0.76 6.47
N ILE A 167 6.94 -0.50 6.67
CA ILE A 167 6.44 0.22 7.83
C ILE A 167 5.42 -0.67 8.54
N GLY A 168 5.74 -1.11 9.74
CA GLY A 168 4.91 -1.97 10.56
C GLY A 168 4.80 -1.48 11.99
N GLY A 169 3.90 -2.10 12.79
CA GLY A 169 3.66 -1.75 14.18
C GLY A 169 4.67 -2.34 15.17
N ASN A 170 5.49 -3.31 14.75
CA ASN A 170 6.48 -4.00 15.58
C ASN A 170 7.81 -4.21 14.85
#